data_d1735cf7c0c3fef62f8578661dfc4177
#
_entry.id   d1735cf7c0c3fef62f8578661dfc4177
#
_cell.length_a   1.000
_cell.length_b   1.000
_cell.length_c   1.000
_cell.angle_alpha   90.00
_cell.angle_beta   90.00
_cell.angle_gamma   90.00
#
_symmetry.space_group_name_H-M   'P 1'
#
loop_
_entity.id
_entity.type
_entity.pdbx_description
1 polymer ?
#
loop_
_entity_poly.entity_id
_entity_poly.type
_entity_poly.pdbx_seq_one_letter_code
_entity_poly.pdbx_strand_id
1 'polypeptide(L)'
;MNTNLEDNYRHKGLRKQLVEALRAKGITDEAVLTAINEVPRHVFLDSSFVELAYQDQAFPIGSGQTISQPSTVAFQTQLLGVVKGMKVLEIGTGSGYQACVLASMGAKVFSIERQRNLFFKTKEILERLPFRVKTFLGDGYEGLPSYQPFDRIIITAGAPNIPPALVEQMKTGAVMVIPMDNAEGKGQIMLKVTKLEDGTLKKEEFGDFKFVPMLKDIGND
;
A
#
# COMPACT_ATOMS: atom_id res chain seq x y z
N MET A 1 11.00 6.69 20.20
CA MET A 1 11.55 5.62 19.33
C MET A 1 12.67 6.19 18.49
N ASN A 2 13.89 5.65 18.60
CA ASN A 2 15.01 6.05 17.76
C ASN A 2 14.87 5.32 16.41
N THR A 3 14.06 5.85 15.50
CA THR A 3 14.08 5.37 14.12
C THR A 3 15.40 5.82 13.50
N ASN A 4 16.33 4.90 13.38
CA ASN A 4 17.56 5.16 12.64
C ASN A 4 17.17 5.32 11.17
N LEU A 5 17.13 6.57 10.69
CA LEU A 5 16.83 6.92 9.30
C LEU A 5 18.07 6.76 8.40
N GLU A 6 19.20 6.33 8.93
CA GLU A 6 20.44 6.17 8.18
C GLU A 6 20.32 5.01 7.19
N ASP A 7 20.41 5.34 5.91
CA ASP A 7 20.40 4.38 4.81
C ASP A 7 21.83 4.08 4.35
N ASN A 8 22.53 3.23 5.09
CA ASN A 8 23.91 2.87 4.87
C ASN A 8 24.11 1.89 3.69
N TYR A 9 25.39 1.61 3.34
CA TYR A 9 25.74 0.72 2.22
C TYR A 9 25.20 -0.71 2.38
N ARG A 10 25.11 -1.24 3.61
CA ARG A 10 24.52 -2.55 3.89
C ARG A 10 23.04 -2.59 3.53
N HIS A 11 22.27 -1.58 3.95
CA HIS A 11 20.84 -1.48 3.62
C HIS A 11 20.63 -1.40 2.10
N LYS A 12 21.44 -0.60 1.40
CA LYS A 12 21.38 -0.49 -0.07
C LYS A 12 21.70 -1.81 -0.76
N GLY A 13 22.69 -2.56 -0.25
CA GLY A 13 23.03 -3.90 -0.76
C GLY A 13 21.91 -4.89 -0.59
N LEU A 14 21.28 -4.96 0.59
CA LEU A 14 20.15 -5.84 0.89
C LEU A 14 18.91 -5.49 0.04
N ARG A 15 18.66 -4.19 -0.21
CA ARG A 15 17.58 -3.75 -1.11
C ARG A 15 17.78 -4.21 -2.54
N LYS A 16 19.00 -4.13 -3.05
CA LYS A 16 19.32 -4.66 -4.39
C LYS A 16 19.05 -6.17 -4.48
N GLN A 17 19.45 -6.93 -3.46
CA GLN A 17 19.15 -8.37 -3.41
C GLN A 17 17.65 -8.65 -3.35
N LEU A 18 16.90 -7.86 -2.58
CA LEU A 18 15.44 -7.95 -2.55
C LEU A 18 14.84 -7.69 -3.94
N VAL A 19 15.28 -6.66 -4.66
CA VAL A 19 14.81 -6.35 -6.02
C VAL A 19 15.02 -7.52 -6.97
N GLU A 20 16.21 -8.14 -6.96
CA GLU A 20 16.47 -9.34 -7.77
C GLU A 20 15.58 -10.53 -7.38
N ALA A 21 15.33 -10.72 -6.09
CA ALA A 21 14.41 -11.75 -5.63
C ALA A 21 12.95 -11.49 -6.08
N LEU A 22 12.51 -10.22 -6.10
CA LEU A 22 11.20 -9.83 -6.59
C LEU A 22 11.08 -10.05 -8.11
N ARG A 23 12.12 -9.71 -8.86
CA ARG A 23 12.21 -9.98 -10.30
C ARG A 23 12.07 -11.48 -10.59
N ALA A 24 12.77 -12.33 -9.84
CA ALA A 24 12.67 -13.79 -9.95
C ALA A 24 11.28 -14.33 -9.59
N LYS A 25 10.48 -13.58 -8.80
CA LYS A 25 9.08 -13.90 -8.46
C LYS A 25 8.05 -13.34 -9.47
N GLY A 26 8.50 -12.79 -10.61
CA GLY A 26 7.61 -12.34 -11.69
C GLY A 26 7.19 -10.87 -11.60
N ILE A 27 7.87 -10.06 -10.77
CA ILE A 27 7.72 -8.60 -10.84
C ILE A 27 8.55 -8.09 -12.01
N THR A 28 7.88 -7.58 -13.04
CA THR A 28 8.50 -7.16 -14.31
C THR A 28 8.44 -5.65 -14.55
N ASP A 29 7.67 -4.92 -13.75
CA ASP A 29 7.58 -3.46 -13.84
C ASP A 29 8.82 -2.80 -13.24
N GLU A 30 9.69 -2.28 -14.10
CA GLU A 30 10.95 -1.65 -13.70
C GLU A 30 10.75 -0.38 -12.86
N ALA A 31 9.64 0.34 -13.04
CA ALA A 31 9.33 1.50 -12.20
C ALA A 31 9.00 1.07 -10.77
N VAL A 32 8.29 -0.04 -10.59
CA VAL A 32 8.02 -0.64 -9.28
C VAL A 32 9.31 -1.12 -8.62
N LEU A 33 10.14 -1.85 -9.34
CA LEU A 33 11.42 -2.36 -8.83
C LEU A 33 12.37 -1.23 -8.43
N THR A 34 12.42 -0.16 -9.24
CA THR A 34 13.18 1.06 -8.93
C THR A 34 12.65 1.72 -7.67
N ALA A 35 11.34 1.90 -7.53
CA ALA A 35 10.73 2.51 -6.35
C ALA A 35 11.03 1.70 -5.06
N ILE A 36 10.94 0.37 -5.12
CA ILE A 36 11.32 -0.50 -4.00
C ILE A 36 12.81 -0.37 -3.66
N ASN A 37 13.68 -0.20 -4.65
CA ASN A 37 15.10 0.02 -4.43
C ASN A 37 15.40 1.42 -3.85
N GLU A 38 14.56 2.41 -4.06
CA GLU A 38 14.73 3.76 -3.53
C GLU A 38 14.21 3.91 -2.11
N VAL A 39 13.08 3.26 -1.77
CA VAL A 39 12.42 3.44 -0.47
C VAL A 39 13.09 2.57 0.61
N PRO A 40 13.69 3.17 1.66
CA PRO A 40 14.39 2.44 2.71
C PRO A 40 13.40 1.77 3.68
N ARG A 41 13.00 0.52 3.39
CA ARG A 41 11.99 -0.23 4.14
C ARG A 41 12.27 -0.34 5.64
N HIS A 42 13.55 -0.41 6.04
CA HIS A 42 13.94 -0.55 7.44
C HIS A 42 13.50 0.61 8.34
N VAL A 43 13.28 1.81 7.78
CA VAL A 43 12.84 2.99 8.56
C VAL A 43 11.37 2.88 9.02
N PHE A 44 10.60 1.99 8.43
CA PHE A 44 9.18 1.75 8.74
C PHE A 44 8.98 0.62 9.76
N LEU A 45 10.06 0.00 10.23
CA LEU A 45 10.03 -1.14 11.13
C LEU A 45 10.49 -0.76 12.54
N ASP A 46 10.04 -1.53 13.51
CA ASP A 46 10.59 -1.47 14.85
C ASP A 46 12.06 -1.93 14.86
N SER A 47 12.84 -1.42 15.80
CA SER A 47 14.29 -1.72 15.91
C SER A 47 14.61 -3.20 15.95
N SER A 48 13.72 -4.02 16.51
CA SER A 48 13.86 -5.49 16.57
C SER A 48 13.79 -6.19 15.21
N PHE A 49 13.23 -5.54 14.19
CA PHE A 49 13.05 -6.12 12.84
C PHE A 49 13.93 -5.49 11.77
N VAL A 50 14.74 -4.48 12.09
CA VAL A 50 15.56 -3.74 11.11
C VAL A 50 16.49 -4.67 10.33
N GLU A 51 17.12 -5.64 11.00
CA GLU A 51 18.01 -6.62 10.35
C GLU A 51 17.28 -7.53 9.34
N LEU A 52 15.98 -7.71 9.52
CA LEU A 52 15.12 -8.56 8.69
C LEU A 52 14.33 -7.75 7.65
N ALA A 53 14.49 -6.43 7.64
CA ALA A 53 13.67 -5.49 6.87
C ALA A 53 13.55 -5.81 5.37
N TYR A 54 14.58 -6.43 4.80
CA TYR A 54 14.67 -6.74 3.38
C TYR A 54 14.40 -8.22 3.06
N GLN A 55 13.98 -9.01 4.05
CA GLN A 55 13.41 -10.32 3.80
C GLN A 55 11.97 -10.19 3.28
N ASP A 56 11.56 -11.11 2.41
CA ASP A 56 10.22 -11.08 1.81
C ASP A 56 9.17 -11.67 2.77
N GLN A 57 8.93 -10.95 3.87
CA GLN A 57 7.93 -11.29 4.88
C GLN A 57 7.27 -10.05 5.50
N ALA A 58 6.08 -10.26 6.08
CA ALA A 58 5.36 -9.24 6.82
C ALA A 58 5.88 -9.14 8.26
N PHE A 59 5.81 -7.93 8.85
CA PHE A 59 6.20 -7.69 10.25
C PHE A 59 5.14 -6.87 10.97
N PRO A 60 4.95 -7.07 12.29
CA PRO A 60 4.03 -6.26 13.08
C PRO A 60 4.52 -4.80 13.17
N ILE A 61 3.57 -3.85 13.14
CA ILE A 61 3.82 -2.40 13.26
C ILE A 61 3.08 -1.74 14.43
N GLY A 62 2.34 -2.53 15.21
CA GLY A 62 1.47 -2.10 16.30
C GLY A 62 0.00 -2.09 15.89
N SER A 63 -0.88 -1.83 16.86
CA SER A 63 -2.36 -1.80 16.67
C SER A 63 -2.94 -3.01 15.93
N GLY A 64 -2.35 -4.20 16.12
CA GLY A 64 -2.75 -5.42 15.40
C GLY A 64 -2.49 -5.39 13.88
N GLN A 65 -1.72 -4.41 13.38
CA GLN A 65 -1.43 -4.23 11.97
C GLN A 65 -0.03 -4.71 11.58
N THR A 66 0.17 -4.92 10.28
CA THR A 66 1.46 -5.36 9.74
C THR A 66 1.90 -4.50 8.56
N ILE A 67 3.21 -4.34 8.37
CA ILE A 67 3.76 -3.94 7.08
C ILE A 67 3.74 -5.16 6.16
N SER A 68 3.09 -5.04 5.01
CA SER A 68 2.99 -6.12 4.03
C SER A 68 4.37 -6.58 3.55
N GLN A 69 4.50 -7.86 3.21
CA GLN A 69 5.75 -8.37 2.64
C GLN A 69 6.09 -7.67 1.31
N PRO A 70 7.36 -7.48 0.98
CA PRO A 70 7.79 -6.76 -0.21
C PRO A 70 7.20 -7.27 -1.52
N SER A 71 7.06 -8.58 -1.70
CA SER A 71 6.45 -9.16 -2.91
C SER A 71 4.97 -8.79 -3.06
N THR A 72 4.22 -8.71 -1.97
CA THR A 72 2.82 -8.25 -1.99
C THR A 72 2.73 -6.77 -2.39
N VAL A 73 3.58 -5.92 -1.80
CA VAL A 73 3.66 -4.49 -2.15
C VAL A 73 3.99 -4.31 -3.63
N ALA A 74 5.01 -5.02 -4.12
CA ALA A 74 5.42 -4.96 -5.53
C ALA A 74 4.31 -5.43 -6.46
N PHE A 75 3.66 -6.56 -6.14
CA PHE A 75 2.61 -7.14 -6.93
C PHE A 75 1.37 -6.23 -7.03
N GLN A 76 0.89 -5.71 -5.89
CA GLN A 76 -0.23 -4.76 -5.89
C GLN A 76 0.11 -3.50 -6.70
N THR A 77 1.32 -2.97 -6.55
CA THR A 77 1.76 -1.76 -7.25
C THR A 77 1.86 -1.99 -8.76
N GLN A 78 2.38 -3.15 -9.19
CA GLN A 78 2.43 -3.54 -10.60
C GLN A 78 1.02 -3.69 -11.20
N LEU A 79 0.09 -4.35 -10.51
CA LEU A 79 -1.31 -4.47 -10.96
C LEU A 79 -2.01 -3.11 -11.06
N LEU A 80 -1.68 -2.20 -10.15
CA LEU A 80 -2.25 -0.86 -10.11
C LEU A 80 -1.86 -0.02 -11.34
N GLY A 81 -0.68 -0.25 -11.92
CA GLY A 81 -0.22 0.42 -13.13
C GLY A 81 -0.09 1.94 -12.93
N VAL A 82 0.70 2.35 -11.95
CA VAL A 82 0.89 3.76 -11.61
C VAL A 82 1.82 4.45 -12.61
N VAL A 83 1.43 5.63 -13.07
CA VAL A 83 2.25 6.51 -13.88
C VAL A 83 2.44 7.84 -13.17
N LYS A 84 3.59 8.48 -13.36
CA LYS A 84 3.94 9.79 -12.78
C LYS A 84 2.81 10.81 -12.96
N GLY A 85 2.46 11.48 -11.88
CA GLY A 85 1.42 12.53 -11.87
C GLY A 85 0.01 12.03 -11.57
N MET A 86 -0.23 10.70 -11.62
CA MET A 86 -1.51 10.10 -11.25
C MET A 86 -1.89 10.40 -9.81
N LYS A 87 -3.17 10.60 -9.57
CA LYS A 87 -3.76 10.77 -8.26
C LYS A 87 -4.18 9.42 -7.71
N VAL A 88 -3.52 8.99 -6.64
CA VAL A 88 -3.70 7.66 -6.05
C VAL A 88 -4.30 7.80 -4.65
N LEU A 89 -5.37 7.06 -4.38
CA LEU A 89 -5.92 6.85 -3.05
C LEU A 89 -5.44 5.51 -2.51
N GLU A 90 -4.84 5.53 -1.32
CA GLU A 90 -4.47 4.34 -0.55
C GLU A 90 -5.39 4.23 0.66
N ILE A 91 -5.95 3.04 0.88
CA ILE A 91 -6.72 2.68 2.06
C ILE A 91 -5.89 1.75 2.93
N GLY A 92 -5.55 2.23 4.14
CA GLY A 92 -4.65 1.55 5.06
C GLY A 92 -3.21 2.07 4.94
N THR A 93 -2.92 3.27 5.48
CA THR A 93 -1.56 3.82 5.48
C THR A 93 -0.57 2.88 6.17
N GLY A 94 -1.00 2.27 7.26
CA GLY A 94 -0.19 1.34 8.04
C GLY A 94 1.15 1.96 8.44
N SER A 95 2.24 1.34 8.00
CA SER A 95 3.60 1.86 8.20
C SER A 95 3.94 3.09 7.35
N GLY A 96 3.22 3.32 6.24
CA GLY A 96 3.54 4.31 5.21
C GLY A 96 4.49 3.82 4.11
N TYR A 97 4.94 2.57 4.16
CA TYR A 97 5.88 2.04 3.17
C TYR A 97 5.27 1.98 1.76
N GLN A 98 4.05 1.45 1.61
CA GLN A 98 3.34 1.40 0.32
C GLN A 98 3.10 2.81 -0.23
N ALA A 99 2.69 3.76 0.62
CA ALA A 99 2.53 5.17 0.24
C ALA A 99 3.82 5.78 -0.32
N CYS A 100 4.97 5.49 0.32
CA CYS A 100 6.27 5.97 -0.15
C CYS A 100 6.70 5.32 -1.47
N VAL A 101 6.41 4.04 -1.69
CA VAL A 101 6.66 3.37 -2.98
C VAL A 101 5.87 4.05 -4.09
N LEU A 102 4.58 4.32 -3.88
CA LEU A 102 3.75 5.05 -4.85
C LEU A 102 4.26 6.49 -5.10
N ALA A 103 4.67 7.18 -4.04
CA ALA A 103 5.21 8.53 -4.14
C ALA A 103 6.58 8.56 -4.87
N SER A 104 7.44 7.57 -4.67
CA SER A 104 8.70 7.39 -5.42
C SER A 104 8.47 7.21 -6.92
N MET A 105 7.38 6.52 -7.32
CA MET A 105 6.94 6.43 -8.72
C MET A 105 6.38 7.76 -9.27
N GLY A 106 6.33 8.82 -8.47
CA GLY A 106 5.84 10.15 -8.87
C GLY A 106 4.33 10.33 -8.79
N ALA A 107 3.61 9.46 -8.08
CA ALA A 107 2.19 9.63 -7.83
C ALA A 107 1.90 10.76 -6.83
N LYS A 108 0.70 11.37 -6.96
CA LYS A 108 0.12 12.25 -5.94
C LYS A 108 -0.69 11.39 -4.97
N VAL A 109 -0.06 10.98 -3.86
CA VAL A 109 -0.61 9.99 -2.93
C VAL A 109 -1.46 10.65 -1.86
N PHE A 110 -2.66 10.11 -1.68
CA PHE A 110 -3.61 10.39 -0.60
C PHE A 110 -3.84 9.08 0.14
N SER A 111 -3.56 9.03 1.44
CA SER A 111 -3.58 7.80 2.21
C SER A 111 -4.42 7.95 3.48
N ILE A 112 -5.33 6.99 3.73
CA ILE A 112 -6.23 6.98 4.88
C ILE A 112 -5.76 5.92 5.87
N GLU A 113 -5.68 6.30 7.15
CA GLU A 113 -5.47 5.40 8.28
C GLU A 113 -6.63 5.53 9.27
N ARG A 114 -7.19 4.40 9.69
CA ARG A 114 -8.25 4.37 10.69
C ARG A 114 -7.74 4.31 12.13
N GLN A 115 -6.56 3.71 12.34
CA GLN A 115 -5.95 3.55 13.66
C GLN A 115 -5.25 4.83 14.09
N ARG A 116 -5.82 5.52 15.08
CA ARG A 116 -5.35 6.84 15.54
C ARG A 116 -3.87 6.82 15.94
N ASN A 117 -3.46 5.85 16.75
CA ASN A 117 -2.07 5.77 17.20
C ASN A 117 -1.10 5.52 16.03
N LEU A 118 -1.48 4.65 15.11
CA LEU A 118 -0.68 4.34 13.94
C LEU A 118 -0.59 5.54 12.98
N PHE A 119 -1.70 6.25 12.79
CA PHE A 119 -1.73 7.48 11.98
C PHE A 119 -0.69 8.51 12.46
N PHE A 120 -0.66 8.84 13.75
CA PHE A 120 0.29 9.84 14.28
C PHE A 120 1.73 9.34 14.20
N LYS A 121 1.99 8.09 14.58
CA LYS A 121 3.32 7.46 14.45
C LYS A 121 3.85 7.51 13.02
N THR A 122 3.03 7.10 12.07
CA THR A 122 3.40 7.05 10.66
C THR A 122 3.58 8.43 10.05
N LYS A 123 2.74 9.40 10.44
CA LYS A 123 2.87 10.78 9.99
C LYS A 123 4.22 11.38 10.37
N GLU A 124 4.71 11.16 11.60
CA GLU A 124 6.05 11.60 12.03
C GLU A 124 7.18 11.00 11.20
N ILE A 125 7.04 9.72 10.79
CA ILE A 125 8.03 9.05 9.93
C ILE A 125 8.02 9.68 8.53
N LEU A 126 6.83 9.86 7.95
CA LEU A 126 6.65 10.40 6.60
C LEU A 126 7.14 11.85 6.47
N GLU A 127 6.95 12.69 7.49
CA GLU A 127 7.42 14.07 7.52
C GLU A 127 8.96 14.19 7.47
N ARG A 128 9.68 13.12 7.85
CA ARG A 128 11.15 13.07 7.85
C ARG A 128 11.74 12.47 6.58
N LEU A 129 10.90 11.97 5.68
CA LEU A 129 11.32 11.33 4.43
C LEU A 129 11.10 12.25 3.22
N PRO A 130 11.84 12.07 2.12
CA PRO A 130 11.70 12.92 0.94
C PRO A 130 10.44 12.63 0.11
N PHE A 131 9.59 11.69 0.55
CA PHE A 131 8.40 11.26 -0.17
C PHE A 131 7.17 12.08 0.25
N ARG A 132 6.48 12.68 -0.72
CA ARG A 132 5.30 13.53 -0.44
C ARG A 132 4.02 12.69 -0.42
N VAL A 133 3.52 12.42 0.76
CA VAL A 133 2.26 11.72 1.00
C VAL A 133 1.31 12.61 1.81
N LYS A 134 0.05 12.73 1.38
CA LYS A 134 -1.01 13.36 2.16
C LYS A 134 -1.74 12.30 2.95
N THR A 135 -1.63 12.33 4.28
CA THR A 135 -2.27 11.36 5.18
C THR A 135 -3.50 11.93 5.84
N PHE A 136 -4.51 11.08 6.03
CA PHE A 136 -5.80 11.41 6.64
C PHE A 136 -6.18 10.36 7.68
N LEU A 137 -6.64 10.81 8.84
CA LEU A 137 -7.28 9.94 9.82
C LEU A 137 -8.76 9.80 9.44
N GLY A 138 -9.23 8.59 9.15
CA GLY A 138 -10.60 8.40 8.70
C GLY A 138 -10.98 6.95 8.43
N ASP A 139 -12.24 6.73 8.08
CA ASP A 139 -12.76 5.45 7.65
C ASP A 139 -12.42 5.20 6.17
N GLY A 140 -11.71 4.11 5.90
CA GLY A 140 -11.33 3.73 4.55
C GLY A 140 -12.51 3.37 3.64
N TYR A 141 -13.64 2.94 4.20
CA TYR A 141 -14.86 2.67 3.43
C TYR A 141 -15.47 3.94 2.82
N GLU A 142 -15.29 5.09 3.46
CA GLU A 142 -15.79 6.38 2.97
C GLU A 142 -14.87 7.02 1.92
N GLY A 143 -13.59 6.65 1.93
CA GLY A 143 -12.59 7.25 1.04
C GLY A 143 -12.35 8.74 1.35
N LEU A 144 -12.07 9.52 0.30
CA LEU A 144 -11.80 10.96 0.37
C LEU A 144 -12.63 11.72 -0.69
N PRO A 145 -13.94 11.87 -0.51
CA PRO A 145 -14.81 12.52 -1.52
C PRO A 145 -14.38 13.95 -1.85
N SER A 146 -13.82 14.70 -0.89
CA SER A 146 -13.32 16.06 -1.13
C SER A 146 -12.10 16.11 -2.05
N TYR A 147 -11.47 14.97 -2.30
CA TYR A 147 -10.28 14.87 -3.16
C TYR A 147 -10.51 14.06 -4.44
N GLN A 148 -11.72 13.54 -4.65
CA GLN A 148 -12.06 12.82 -5.89
C GLN A 148 -11.96 13.72 -7.15
N PRO A 149 -11.92 13.13 -8.37
CA PRO A 149 -11.80 11.71 -8.64
C PRO A 149 -10.34 11.23 -8.60
N PHE A 150 -10.14 9.91 -8.42
CA PHE A 150 -8.83 9.25 -8.38
C PHE A 150 -8.55 8.47 -9.67
N ASP A 151 -7.29 8.49 -10.12
CA ASP A 151 -6.82 7.69 -11.25
C ASP A 151 -6.60 6.22 -10.84
N ARG A 152 -6.19 6.00 -9.57
CA ARG A 152 -5.90 4.69 -9.00
C ARG A 152 -6.37 4.64 -7.55
N ILE A 153 -6.84 3.46 -7.11
CA ILE A 153 -7.14 3.17 -5.70
C ILE A 153 -6.46 1.87 -5.33
N ILE A 154 -5.74 1.86 -4.22
CA ILE A 154 -5.13 0.65 -3.64
C ILE A 154 -5.66 0.42 -2.24
N ILE A 155 -6.08 -0.81 -1.95
CA ILE A 155 -6.54 -1.22 -0.63
C ILE A 155 -5.55 -2.24 -0.09
N THR A 156 -5.00 -1.98 1.09
CA THR A 156 -3.97 -2.80 1.73
C THR A 156 -4.51 -3.60 2.92
N ALA A 157 -5.81 -3.86 2.92
CA ALA A 157 -6.55 -4.67 3.89
C ALA A 157 -7.58 -5.55 3.16
N GLY A 158 -7.91 -6.70 3.75
CA GLY A 158 -8.91 -7.63 3.19
C GLY A 158 -10.33 -7.10 3.36
N ALA A 159 -11.09 -7.01 2.29
CA ALA A 159 -12.44 -6.46 2.28
C ALA A 159 -13.49 -7.53 1.89
N PRO A 160 -14.64 -7.58 2.57
CA PRO A 160 -15.71 -8.54 2.24
C PRO A 160 -16.45 -8.18 0.95
N ASN A 161 -16.39 -6.94 0.52
CA ASN A 161 -16.99 -6.43 -0.72
C ASN A 161 -16.24 -5.19 -1.21
N ILE A 162 -16.46 -4.83 -2.48
CA ILE A 162 -15.92 -3.57 -3.04
C ILE A 162 -16.75 -2.42 -2.47
N PRO A 163 -16.14 -1.46 -1.72
CA PRO A 163 -16.87 -0.35 -1.14
C PRO A 163 -17.47 0.57 -2.22
N PRO A 164 -18.82 0.78 -2.25
CA PRO A 164 -19.45 1.60 -3.29
C PRO A 164 -18.91 3.04 -3.35
N ALA A 165 -18.68 3.66 -2.19
CA ALA A 165 -18.14 5.02 -2.14
C ALA A 165 -16.75 5.15 -2.79
N LEU A 166 -15.92 4.10 -2.76
CA LEU A 166 -14.63 4.12 -3.46
C LEU A 166 -14.82 4.00 -4.97
N VAL A 167 -15.80 3.23 -5.44
CA VAL A 167 -16.14 3.13 -6.87
C VAL A 167 -16.64 4.47 -7.42
N GLU A 168 -17.45 5.19 -6.64
CA GLU A 168 -17.91 6.55 -7.01
C GLU A 168 -16.74 7.52 -7.18
N GLN A 169 -15.70 7.37 -6.35
CA GLN A 169 -14.50 8.21 -6.39
C GLN A 169 -13.49 7.84 -7.48
N MET A 170 -13.71 6.75 -8.22
CA MET A 170 -12.88 6.37 -9.37
C MET A 170 -13.23 7.23 -10.60
N LYS A 171 -12.21 7.68 -11.32
CA LYS A 171 -12.39 8.16 -12.72
C LYS A 171 -12.86 7.03 -13.63
N THR A 172 -13.47 7.37 -14.74
CA THR A 172 -13.59 6.44 -15.88
C THR A 172 -12.20 6.01 -16.35
N GLY A 173 -12.00 4.70 -16.56
CA GLY A 173 -10.71 4.11 -16.87
C GLY A 173 -9.77 3.94 -15.65
N ALA A 174 -10.21 4.34 -14.45
CA ALA A 174 -9.42 4.11 -13.24
C ALA A 174 -9.34 2.63 -12.87
N VAL A 175 -8.26 2.28 -12.18
CA VAL A 175 -8.02 0.93 -11.64
C VAL A 175 -8.02 0.97 -10.12
N MET A 176 -8.70 0.01 -9.51
CA MET A 176 -8.62 -0.32 -8.10
C MET A 176 -7.97 -1.69 -7.93
N VAL A 177 -7.03 -1.82 -6.99
CA VAL A 177 -6.48 -3.11 -6.55
C VAL A 177 -6.91 -3.35 -5.12
N ILE A 178 -7.62 -4.46 -4.87
CA ILE A 178 -8.25 -4.77 -3.60
C ILE A 178 -8.16 -6.26 -3.27
N PRO A 179 -7.69 -6.65 -2.06
CA PRO A 179 -7.80 -8.02 -1.56
C PRO A 179 -9.25 -8.28 -1.12
N MET A 180 -9.94 -9.18 -1.80
CA MET A 180 -11.32 -9.57 -1.49
C MET A 180 -11.36 -10.88 -0.73
N ASP A 181 -12.13 -10.94 0.36
CA ASP A 181 -12.33 -12.18 1.11
C ASP A 181 -12.80 -13.30 0.17
N ASN A 182 -12.14 -14.46 0.23
CA ASN A 182 -12.53 -15.61 -0.58
C ASN A 182 -13.78 -16.29 0.02
N ALA A 183 -14.50 -17.06 -0.82
CA ALA A 183 -15.73 -17.73 -0.42
C ALA A 183 -15.55 -18.76 0.72
N GLU A 184 -14.31 -19.24 0.93
CA GLU A 184 -13.98 -20.20 1.98
C GLU A 184 -13.68 -19.53 3.33
N GLY A 185 -13.60 -18.21 3.39
CA GLY A 185 -13.21 -17.44 4.60
C GLY A 185 -11.75 -17.66 5.03
N LYS A 186 -10.90 -18.13 4.12
CA LYS A 186 -9.49 -18.45 4.37
C LYS A 186 -8.55 -17.61 3.51
N GLY A 187 -8.43 -16.33 3.82
CA GLY A 187 -7.59 -15.40 3.07
C GLY A 187 -8.37 -14.61 2.01
N GLN A 188 -7.65 -13.94 1.14
CA GLN A 188 -8.20 -13.04 0.13
C GLN A 188 -7.69 -13.40 -1.25
N ILE A 189 -8.54 -13.16 -2.27
CA ILE A 189 -8.15 -13.14 -3.68
C ILE A 189 -7.84 -11.69 -4.05
N MET A 190 -6.71 -11.44 -4.69
CA MET A 190 -6.40 -10.11 -5.19
C MET A 190 -7.24 -9.80 -6.42
N LEU A 191 -8.04 -8.73 -6.36
CA LEU A 191 -8.79 -8.24 -7.51
C LEU A 191 -8.16 -6.98 -8.09
N LYS A 192 -8.12 -6.93 -9.42
CA LYS A 192 -7.97 -5.71 -10.19
C LYS A 192 -9.33 -5.34 -10.76
N VAL A 193 -9.82 -4.17 -10.40
CA VAL A 193 -11.14 -3.65 -10.80
C VAL A 193 -10.94 -2.43 -11.67
N THR A 194 -11.42 -2.45 -12.90
CA THR A 194 -11.35 -1.32 -13.84
C THR A 194 -12.75 -0.75 -14.03
N LYS A 195 -12.93 0.56 -13.83
CA LYS A 195 -14.18 1.27 -14.11
C LYS A 195 -14.24 1.61 -15.59
N LEU A 196 -15.21 1.03 -16.31
CA LEU A 196 -15.38 1.22 -17.75
C LEU A 196 -16.11 2.53 -18.09
N GLU A 197 -16.16 2.89 -19.38
CA GLU A 197 -16.80 4.13 -19.85
C GLU A 197 -18.30 4.19 -19.55
N ASP A 198 -18.97 3.04 -19.57
CA ASP A 198 -20.40 2.92 -19.23
C ASP A 198 -20.65 2.89 -17.71
N GLY A 199 -19.60 3.02 -16.89
CA GLY A 199 -19.68 2.97 -15.42
C GLY A 199 -19.65 1.56 -14.84
N THR A 200 -19.69 0.50 -15.64
CA THR A 200 -19.59 -0.88 -15.17
C THR A 200 -18.17 -1.21 -14.71
N LEU A 201 -18.02 -2.30 -13.96
CA LEU A 201 -16.75 -2.72 -13.39
C LEU A 201 -16.29 -4.03 -14.04
N LYS A 202 -15.14 -3.97 -14.73
CA LYS A 202 -14.41 -5.18 -15.13
C LYS A 202 -13.58 -5.66 -13.94
N LYS A 203 -13.70 -6.94 -13.58
CA LYS A 203 -12.96 -7.59 -12.48
C LYS A 203 -12.04 -8.66 -13.03
N GLU A 204 -10.80 -8.69 -12.52
CA GLU A 204 -9.78 -9.69 -12.86
C GLU A 204 -9.17 -10.22 -11.57
N GLU A 205 -9.07 -11.54 -11.41
CA GLU A 205 -8.61 -12.20 -10.19
C GLU A 205 -7.16 -12.65 -10.31
N PHE A 206 -6.37 -12.49 -9.21
CA PHE A 206 -4.94 -12.78 -9.17
C PHE A 206 -4.54 -13.41 -7.84
N GLY A 207 -4.49 -14.74 -7.81
CA GLY A 207 -3.91 -15.51 -6.71
C GLY A 207 -4.43 -15.21 -5.30
N ASP A 208 -3.95 -15.99 -4.33
CA ASP A 208 -4.34 -15.93 -2.94
C ASP A 208 -3.36 -15.10 -2.10
N PHE A 209 -3.90 -14.32 -1.18
CA PHE A 209 -3.16 -13.47 -0.27
C PHE A 209 -3.71 -13.54 1.15
N LYS A 210 -2.94 -13.01 2.11
CA LYS A 210 -3.40 -12.82 3.49
C LYS A 210 -3.18 -11.39 3.92
N PHE A 211 -4.27 -10.73 4.26
CA PHE A 211 -4.28 -9.37 4.79
C PHE A 211 -5.01 -9.31 6.13
N VAL A 212 -4.71 -8.28 6.91
CA VAL A 212 -5.55 -7.87 8.03
C VAL A 212 -6.92 -7.40 7.50
N PRO A 213 -8.02 -7.58 8.26
CA PRO A 213 -9.35 -7.20 7.77
C PRO A 213 -9.48 -5.67 7.64
N MET A 214 -10.19 -5.23 6.61
CA MET A 214 -10.65 -3.86 6.47
C MET A 214 -11.83 -3.62 7.42
N LEU A 215 -11.64 -2.73 8.38
CA LEU A 215 -12.63 -2.42 9.42
C LEU A 215 -13.21 -1.01 9.20
N LYS A 216 -14.47 -0.81 9.62
CA LYS A 216 -15.15 0.48 9.62
C LYS A 216 -14.74 1.32 10.82
N ASP A 217 -15.08 2.59 10.76
CA ASP A 217 -14.91 3.60 11.79
C ASP A 217 -13.44 3.84 12.21
N ILE A 218 -13.20 4.90 12.96
CA ILE A 218 -11.87 5.22 13.49
C ILE A 218 -11.61 4.38 14.74
N GLY A 219 -10.48 3.64 14.75
CA GLY A 219 -10.01 2.90 15.92
C GLY A 219 -9.39 3.82 16.97
N ASN A 220 -9.67 3.55 18.25
CA ASN A 220 -9.23 4.36 19.40
C ASN A 220 -8.15 3.65 20.27
N ASP A 221 -7.49 2.64 19.77
CA ASP A 221 -6.45 1.87 20.45
C ASP A 221 -5.07 2.54 20.45
#